data_6eb23573f389c4f9aa833901794bcf68
#
_entry.id   6eb23573f389c4f9aa833901794bcf68
#
_cell.length_a   1.000
_cell.length_b   1.000
_cell.length_c   1.000
_cell.angle_alpha   90.00
_cell.angle_beta   90.00
_cell.angle_gamma   90.00
#
_symmetry.space_group_name_H-M   'P 1'
#
loop_
_entity.id
_entity.type
_entity.pdbx_description
1 polymer ?
#
loop_
_entity_poly.entity_id
_entity_poly.type
_entity_poly.pdbx_seq_one_letter_code
_entity_poly.pdbx_strand_id
1 'polypeptide(L)'
;ITVTPVNTSNGVSCTGTAISFTITVAPPAFSMNPVPNQVVCAQTLTSPVVFSSSTPGVTYNWTNSEPSISLAASGTGDIPAFLAQNPWMTDITATITVTPSISDGNGGSINGVPVNFTIRVNHRPQMTALNDLSVCRESTTDPIVFGGAATSFTWTNDNTGIGLGASGSGNIPSFTAT
;
A
#
# COMPACT_ATOMS: atom_id res chain seq x y z
N ILE A 1 -15.70 -0.10 -43.87
CA ILE A 1 -15.47 0.19 -45.30
C ILE A 1 -16.24 -0.83 -46.12
N THR A 2 -17.08 -0.36 -47.04
CA THR A 2 -17.78 -1.22 -47.99
C THR A 2 -17.26 -0.92 -49.38
N VAL A 3 -16.86 -1.92 -50.10
CA VAL A 3 -16.33 -1.80 -51.46
C VAL A 3 -17.29 -2.53 -52.40
N THR A 4 -17.81 -1.80 -53.36
CA THR A 4 -18.68 -2.37 -54.41
C THR A 4 -17.94 -2.31 -55.76
N PRO A 5 -17.64 -3.46 -56.39
CA PRO A 5 -16.99 -3.46 -57.69
C PRO A 5 -17.99 -3.02 -58.79
N VAL A 6 -17.52 -2.23 -59.74
CA VAL A 6 -18.30 -1.78 -60.87
C VAL A 6 -17.51 -2.04 -62.17
N ASN A 7 -18.11 -2.65 -63.13
CA ASN A 7 -17.56 -2.82 -64.46
C ASN A 7 -18.41 -2.00 -65.48
N THR A 8 -17.77 -1.15 -66.27
CA THR A 8 -18.44 -0.36 -67.29
C THR A 8 -17.90 -0.72 -68.66
N SER A 9 -18.81 -1.16 -69.58
CA SER A 9 -18.48 -1.44 -70.96
C SER A 9 -19.57 -0.88 -71.87
N ASN A 10 -19.15 -0.19 -72.92
CA ASN A 10 -20.03 0.45 -73.93
C ASN A 10 -21.11 1.38 -73.34
N GLY A 11 -20.76 2.13 -72.26
CA GLY A 11 -21.68 3.04 -71.56
C GLY A 11 -22.66 2.38 -70.60
N VAL A 12 -22.62 1.06 -70.42
CA VAL A 12 -23.44 0.30 -69.45
C VAL A 12 -22.60 -0.11 -68.28
N SER A 13 -23.02 0.23 -67.06
CA SER A 13 -22.35 -0.12 -65.82
C SER A 13 -23.07 -1.29 -65.11
N CYS A 14 -22.32 -2.33 -64.78
CA CYS A 14 -22.78 -3.45 -63.98
C CYS A 14 -22.09 -3.42 -62.62
N THR A 15 -22.86 -3.48 -61.55
CA THR A 15 -22.35 -3.53 -60.16
C THR A 15 -22.28 -4.97 -59.68
N GLY A 16 -21.16 -5.34 -59.05
CA GLY A 16 -21.01 -6.64 -58.42
C GLY A 16 -21.44 -6.62 -56.92
N THR A 17 -21.26 -7.74 -56.26
CA THR A 17 -21.58 -7.88 -54.83
C THR A 17 -20.62 -7.03 -53.96
N ALA A 18 -21.18 -6.22 -53.08
CA ALA A 18 -20.40 -5.43 -52.15
C ALA A 18 -19.75 -6.32 -51.07
N ILE A 19 -18.49 -6.02 -50.73
CA ILE A 19 -17.74 -6.64 -49.62
C ILE A 19 -17.43 -5.58 -48.61
N SER A 20 -17.68 -5.88 -47.32
CA SER A 20 -17.40 -4.99 -46.22
C SER A 20 -16.23 -5.52 -45.39
N PHE A 21 -15.36 -4.60 -44.92
CA PHE A 21 -14.34 -4.87 -43.97
C PHE A 21 -14.20 -3.70 -42.97
N THR A 22 -13.68 -3.97 -41.78
CA THR A 22 -13.43 -2.94 -40.75
C THR A 22 -11.94 -2.69 -40.62
N ILE A 23 -11.59 -1.41 -40.44
CA ILE A 23 -10.25 -1.00 -39.98
C ILE A 23 -10.42 -0.53 -38.53
N THR A 24 -9.79 -1.24 -37.60
CA THR A 24 -9.75 -0.84 -36.21
C THR A 24 -8.42 -0.14 -35.94
N VAL A 25 -8.48 1.12 -35.51
CA VAL A 25 -7.30 1.86 -35.07
C VAL A 25 -7.19 1.68 -33.56
N ALA A 26 -6.20 0.92 -33.12
CA ALA A 26 -5.88 0.84 -31.70
C ALA A 26 -5.28 2.16 -31.23
N PRO A 27 -5.66 2.69 -30.04
CA PRO A 27 -5.01 3.84 -29.47
C PRO A 27 -3.53 3.55 -29.18
N PRO A 28 -2.68 4.57 -29.11
CA PRO A 28 -1.27 4.37 -28.76
C PRO A 28 -1.13 3.71 -27.38
N ALA A 29 -0.11 2.88 -27.23
CA ALA A 29 0.23 2.32 -25.93
C ALA A 29 0.50 3.47 -24.93
N PHE A 30 -0.12 3.40 -23.77
CA PHE A 30 0.08 4.37 -22.70
C PHE A 30 0.43 3.65 -21.39
N SER A 31 1.12 4.36 -20.52
CA SER A 31 1.54 3.87 -19.21
C SER A 31 1.37 4.95 -18.16
N MET A 32 1.31 4.55 -16.92
CA MET A 32 1.39 5.46 -15.78
C MET A 32 2.83 5.57 -15.27
N ASN A 33 3.11 6.66 -14.56
CA ASN A 33 4.38 6.82 -13.86
C ASN A 33 4.48 5.82 -12.68
N PRO A 34 5.69 5.34 -12.36
CA PRO A 34 5.89 4.44 -11.23
C PRO A 34 5.53 5.13 -9.90
N VAL A 35 5.01 4.36 -8.98
CA VAL A 35 4.65 4.79 -7.63
C VAL A 35 5.65 4.20 -6.63
N PRO A 36 6.22 5.00 -5.71
CA PRO A 36 7.12 4.49 -4.70
C PRO A 36 6.39 3.64 -3.66
N ASN A 37 7.08 2.61 -3.16
CA ASN A 37 6.59 1.83 -2.02
C ASN A 37 6.56 2.68 -0.74
N GLN A 38 5.66 2.34 0.18
CA GLN A 38 5.57 2.97 1.50
C GLN A 38 5.81 1.94 2.61
N VAL A 39 6.45 2.38 3.68
CA VAL A 39 6.58 1.62 4.93
C VAL A 39 6.14 2.52 6.07
N VAL A 40 5.15 2.09 6.85
CA VAL A 40 4.59 2.84 7.97
C VAL A 40 4.41 1.93 9.18
N CYS A 41 4.28 2.49 10.36
CA CYS A 41 3.85 1.74 11.53
C CYS A 41 2.32 1.68 11.60
N ALA A 42 1.77 0.64 12.19
CA ALA A 42 0.35 0.59 12.51
C ALA A 42 -0.06 1.81 13.34
N GLN A 43 -1.27 2.33 13.10
CA GLN A 43 -1.82 3.55 13.71
C GLN A 43 -1.04 4.83 13.37
N THR A 44 -0.38 4.89 12.21
CA THR A 44 0.17 6.13 11.64
C THR A 44 -0.47 6.42 10.29
N LEU A 45 -0.47 7.69 9.87
CA LEU A 45 -0.97 8.08 8.57
C LEU A 45 0.02 7.66 7.47
N THR A 46 -0.51 7.13 6.37
CA THR A 46 0.23 6.94 5.12
C THR A 46 0.43 8.28 4.42
N SER A 47 1.39 8.35 3.51
CA SER A 47 1.43 9.43 2.54
C SER A 47 0.33 9.24 1.47
N PRO A 48 -0.29 10.32 0.97
CA PRO A 48 -1.22 10.20 -0.14
C PRO A 48 -0.48 9.70 -1.39
N VAL A 49 -1.17 8.93 -2.24
CA VAL A 49 -0.65 8.45 -3.52
C VAL A 49 -1.38 9.17 -4.63
N VAL A 50 -0.65 9.94 -5.43
CA VAL A 50 -1.17 10.62 -6.62
C VAL A 50 -0.70 9.87 -7.86
N PHE A 51 -1.65 9.42 -8.68
CA PHE A 51 -1.34 8.73 -9.93
C PHE A 51 -1.17 9.74 -11.06
N SER A 52 -0.24 9.48 -11.96
CA SER A 52 0.02 10.34 -13.10
C SER A 52 0.44 9.55 -14.34
N SER A 53 0.21 10.15 -15.51
CA SER A 53 0.62 9.64 -16.81
C SER A 53 1.00 10.82 -17.71
N SER A 54 1.88 10.60 -18.67
CA SER A 54 2.15 11.55 -19.74
C SER A 54 1.02 11.64 -20.76
N THR A 55 0.10 10.65 -20.77
CA THR A 55 -1.06 10.63 -21.65
C THR A 55 -2.24 11.34 -20.98
N PRO A 56 -2.85 12.37 -21.60
CA PRO A 56 -4.01 13.07 -21.05
C PRO A 56 -5.26 12.15 -21.00
N GLY A 57 -6.14 12.39 -20.02
CA GLY A 57 -7.43 11.71 -19.92
C GLY A 57 -7.35 10.27 -19.37
N VAL A 58 -6.19 9.87 -18.84
CA VAL A 58 -6.05 8.56 -18.17
C VAL A 58 -6.76 8.59 -16.83
N THR A 59 -7.55 7.57 -16.57
CA THR A 59 -8.18 7.25 -15.30
C THR A 59 -7.49 6.04 -14.68
N TYR A 60 -7.58 5.89 -13.36
CA TYR A 60 -6.88 4.86 -12.62
C TYR A 60 -7.86 4.03 -11.81
N ASN A 61 -7.83 2.71 -11.99
CA ASN A 61 -8.55 1.76 -11.14
C ASN A 61 -7.50 0.94 -10.38
N TRP A 62 -7.71 0.75 -9.10
CA TRP A 62 -6.75 -0.02 -8.30
C TRP A 62 -7.42 -1.10 -7.47
N THR A 63 -6.65 -2.13 -7.17
CA THR A 63 -7.01 -3.20 -6.24
C THR A 63 -5.96 -3.32 -5.16
N ASN A 64 -6.37 -3.75 -3.98
CA ASN A 64 -5.55 -3.94 -2.78
C ASN A 64 -5.63 -5.41 -2.35
N SER A 65 -4.48 -6.07 -2.24
CA SER A 65 -4.39 -7.47 -1.84
C SER A 65 -4.65 -7.71 -0.34
N GLU A 66 -4.57 -6.64 0.48
CA GLU A 66 -4.64 -6.74 1.94
C GLU A 66 -5.48 -5.61 2.56
N PRO A 67 -6.82 -5.70 2.50
CA PRO A 67 -7.70 -4.65 3.03
C PRO A 67 -7.61 -4.42 4.54
N SER A 68 -7.01 -5.34 5.28
CA SER A 68 -6.84 -5.21 6.74
C SER A 68 -5.94 -4.03 7.13
N ILE A 69 -5.18 -3.45 6.17
CA ILE A 69 -4.42 -2.21 6.40
C ILE A 69 -5.30 -0.96 6.53
N SER A 70 -6.63 -1.06 6.50
CA SER A 70 -7.62 0.03 6.44
C SER A 70 -7.69 0.77 5.11
N LEU A 71 -7.25 0.17 4.03
CA LEU A 71 -7.51 0.62 2.66
C LEU A 71 -8.52 -0.34 2.01
N ALA A 72 -9.53 0.20 1.33
CA ALA A 72 -10.53 -0.62 0.63
C ALA A 72 -9.88 -1.65 -0.32
N ALA A 73 -10.58 -2.75 -0.61
CA ALA A 73 -10.10 -3.79 -1.52
C ALA A 73 -9.92 -3.30 -2.98
N SER A 74 -10.59 -2.21 -3.36
CA SER A 74 -10.47 -1.57 -4.66
C SER A 74 -10.96 -0.13 -4.61
N GLY A 75 -10.57 0.66 -5.61
CA GLY A 75 -11.03 2.04 -5.76
C GLY A 75 -10.62 2.64 -7.10
N THR A 76 -10.93 3.92 -7.26
CA THR A 76 -10.64 4.71 -8.46
C THR A 76 -9.98 6.03 -8.10
N GLY A 77 -9.13 6.54 -9.00
CA GLY A 77 -8.37 7.77 -8.76
C GLY A 77 -7.32 7.62 -7.66
N ASP A 78 -6.85 8.74 -7.16
CA ASP A 78 -5.79 8.82 -6.16
C ASP A 78 -6.19 8.14 -4.84
N ILE A 79 -5.19 7.68 -4.09
CA ILE A 79 -5.39 7.12 -2.76
C ILE A 79 -5.06 8.23 -1.74
N PRO A 80 -6.05 8.74 -0.99
CA PRO A 80 -5.80 9.71 0.07
C PRO A 80 -4.99 9.10 1.20
N ALA A 81 -4.34 9.93 2.01
CA ALA A 81 -3.73 9.46 3.25
C ALA A 81 -4.78 8.79 4.14
N PHE A 82 -4.46 7.64 4.70
CA PHE A 82 -5.33 6.90 5.62
C PHE A 82 -4.54 6.42 6.83
N LEU A 83 -5.25 6.16 7.92
CA LEU A 83 -4.66 5.63 9.15
C LEU A 83 -4.42 4.13 8.96
N ALA A 84 -3.15 3.76 8.74
CA ALA A 84 -2.78 2.38 8.51
C ALA A 84 -3.05 1.50 9.75
N GLN A 85 -3.66 0.35 9.55
CA GLN A 85 -3.93 -0.63 10.60
C GLN A 85 -3.12 -1.91 10.33
N ASN A 86 -2.72 -2.56 11.41
CA ASN A 86 -2.19 -3.91 11.37
C ASN A 86 -2.71 -4.64 12.62
N PRO A 87 -3.72 -5.51 12.47
CA PRO A 87 -4.29 -6.24 13.60
C PRO A 87 -3.43 -7.41 14.07
N TRP A 88 -2.34 -7.71 13.37
CA TRP A 88 -1.48 -8.86 13.63
C TRP A 88 -0.23 -8.46 14.42
N MET A 89 0.46 -9.46 14.96
CA MET A 89 1.76 -9.28 15.63
C MET A 89 2.96 -9.46 14.70
N THR A 90 2.72 -9.47 13.40
CA THR A 90 3.73 -9.56 12.35
C THR A 90 3.47 -8.46 11.33
N ASP A 91 4.53 -8.02 10.65
CA ASP A 91 4.39 -7.03 9.59
C ASP A 91 3.57 -7.58 8.44
N ILE A 92 2.70 -6.75 7.89
CA ILE A 92 1.88 -7.09 6.72
C ILE A 92 2.25 -6.19 5.55
N THR A 93 2.10 -6.73 4.34
CA THR A 93 2.40 -6.00 3.11
C THR A 93 1.22 -6.12 2.16
N ALA A 94 0.61 -5.00 1.85
CA ALA A 94 -0.41 -4.88 0.82
C ALA A 94 0.26 -4.59 -0.52
N THR A 95 -0.11 -5.33 -1.56
CA THR A 95 0.23 -5.02 -2.95
C THR A 95 -0.94 -4.29 -3.58
N ILE A 96 -0.68 -3.08 -4.04
CA ILE A 96 -1.65 -2.28 -4.77
C ILE A 96 -1.35 -2.42 -6.26
N THR A 97 -2.31 -2.95 -7.00
CA THR A 97 -2.23 -3.07 -8.46
C THR A 97 -3.08 -1.97 -9.09
N VAL A 98 -2.46 -1.08 -9.84
CA VAL A 98 -3.12 0.06 -10.50
C VAL A 98 -3.19 -0.20 -11.98
N THR A 99 -4.40 -0.19 -12.54
CA THR A 99 -4.64 -0.32 -13.98
C THR A 99 -5.04 1.05 -14.53
N PRO A 100 -4.19 1.71 -15.32
CA PRO A 100 -4.56 2.91 -16.02
C PRO A 100 -5.52 2.58 -17.17
N SER A 101 -6.50 3.43 -17.44
CA SER A 101 -7.44 3.25 -18.54
C SER A 101 -7.79 4.57 -19.21
N ILE A 102 -8.14 4.52 -20.48
CA ILE A 102 -8.57 5.67 -21.29
C ILE A 102 -9.87 5.31 -22.02
N SER A 103 -10.76 6.28 -22.21
CA SER A 103 -11.98 6.07 -23.00
C SER A 103 -11.63 5.76 -24.46
N ASP A 104 -12.33 4.82 -25.08
CA ASP A 104 -12.24 4.50 -26.52
C ASP A 104 -13.08 5.45 -27.40
N GLY A 105 -13.82 6.39 -26.78
CA GLY A 105 -14.71 7.31 -27.47
C GLY A 105 -16.05 6.73 -27.89
N ASN A 106 -16.29 5.42 -27.71
CA ASN A 106 -17.51 4.72 -28.09
C ASN A 106 -18.29 4.16 -26.87
N GLY A 107 -17.95 4.65 -25.67
CA GLY A 107 -18.55 4.20 -24.41
C GLY A 107 -17.82 3.04 -23.74
N GLY A 108 -16.72 2.55 -24.33
CA GLY A 108 -15.81 1.58 -23.75
C GLY A 108 -14.53 2.20 -23.18
N SER A 109 -13.65 1.37 -22.63
CA SER A 109 -12.34 1.77 -22.14
C SER A 109 -11.25 0.81 -22.59
N ILE A 110 -10.04 1.34 -22.73
CA ILE A 110 -8.83 0.58 -23.06
C ILE A 110 -7.90 0.66 -21.89
N ASN A 111 -7.47 -0.49 -21.42
CA ASN A 111 -6.55 -0.58 -20.29
C ASN A 111 -5.09 -0.53 -20.76
N GLY A 112 -4.28 0.22 -20.03
CA GLY A 112 -2.83 0.20 -20.17
C GLY A 112 -2.19 -0.92 -19.35
N VAL A 113 -0.87 -0.90 -19.25
CA VAL A 113 -0.11 -1.88 -18.47
C VAL A 113 -0.29 -1.61 -16.98
N PRO A 114 -0.74 -2.59 -16.17
CA PRO A 114 -0.84 -2.42 -14.73
C PRO A 114 0.53 -2.16 -14.08
N VAL A 115 0.54 -1.33 -13.04
CA VAL A 115 1.71 -1.02 -12.21
C VAL A 115 1.42 -1.42 -10.78
N ASN A 116 2.39 -2.05 -10.12
CA ASN A 116 2.28 -2.47 -8.74
C ASN A 116 3.20 -1.63 -7.86
N PHE A 117 2.72 -1.32 -6.65
CA PHE A 117 3.53 -0.84 -5.55
C PHE A 117 3.06 -1.47 -4.24
N THR A 118 3.83 -1.33 -3.18
CA THR A 118 3.51 -1.94 -1.89
C THR A 118 3.36 -0.90 -0.79
N ILE A 119 2.45 -1.19 0.14
CA ILE A 119 2.35 -0.51 1.43
C ILE A 119 2.60 -1.56 2.50
N ARG A 120 3.75 -1.46 3.17
CA ARG A 120 4.09 -2.30 4.31
C ARG A 120 3.69 -1.62 5.60
N VAL A 121 2.90 -2.30 6.42
CA VAL A 121 2.49 -1.81 7.74
C VAL A 121 3.16 -2.67 8.80
N ASN A 122 4.16 -2.09 9.45
CA ASN A 122 4.85 -2.74 10.55
C ASN A 122 3.91 -2.85 11.76
N HIS A 123 3.93 -3.99 12.44
CA HIS A 123 3.14 -4.17 13.66
C HIS A 123 3.65 -3.28 14.79
N ARG A 124 2.77 -2.96 15.74
CA ARG A 124 3.18 -2.28 16.97
C ARG A 124 3.71 -3.32 17.96
N PRO A 125 4.93 -3.14 18.47
CA PRO A 125 5.45 -4.05 19.45
C PRO A 125 4.61 -3.98 20.74
N GLN A 126 4.36 -5.14 21.33
CA GLN A 126 3.73 -5.26 22.65
C GLN A 126 4.73 -5.83 23.63
N MET A 127 4.66 -5.33 24.85
CA MET A 127 5.48 -5.80 25.95
C MET A 127 4.70 -6.83 26.77
N THR A 128 5.38 -7.88 27.26
CA THR A 128 4.82 -8.80 28.24
C THR A 128 4.54 -8.06 29.53
N ALA A 129 3.37 -8.28 30.12
CA ALA A 129 3.04 -7.68 31.41
C ALA A 129 4.07 -8.05 32.47
N LEU A 130 4.45 -7.07 33.26
CA LEU A 130 5.33 -7.26 34.43
C LEU A 130 4.50 -7.21 35.71
N ASN A 131 4.96 -7.93 36.72
CA ASN A 131 4.39 -7.88 38.06
C ASN A 131 5.11 -6.78 38.88
N ASP A 132 4.37 -6.20 39.80
CA ASP A 132 4.95 -5.31 40.79
C ASP A 132 5.97 -6.07 41.66
N LEU A 133 7.07 -5.41 41.97
CA LEU A 133 8.12 -5.95 42.82
C LEU A 133 8.15 -5.19 44.18
N SER A 134 8.08 -5.93 45.26
CA SER A 134 8.22 -5.38 46.60
C SER A 134 9.45 -6.00 47.27
N VAL A 135 10.37 -5.16 47.71
CA VAL A 135 11.64 -5.56 48.34
C VAL A 135 11.90 -4.76 49.63
N CYS A 136 12.63 -5.33 50.54
CA CYS A 136 13.06 -4.61 51.72
C CYS A 136 14.20 -3.62 51.40
N ARG A 137 14.26 -2.54 52.17
CA ARG A 137 15.39 -1.62 52.10
C ARG A 137 16.71 -2.38 52.32
N GLU A 138 17.74 -1.97 51.60
CA GLU A 138 19.11 -2.53 51.64
C GLU A 138 19.21 -3.97 51.09
N SER A 139 18.10 -4.54 50.52
CA SER A 139 18.15 -5.80 49.82
C SER A 139 18.46 -5.60 48.32
N THR A 140 19.04 -6.63 47.71
CA THR A 140 19.30 -6.65 46.26
C THR A 140 18.08 -7.19 45.54
N THR A 141 17.65 -6.53 44.48
CA THR A 141 16.57 -7.00 43.60
C THR A 141 17.07 -8.08 42.67
N ASP A 142 16.17 -8.93 42.21
CA ASP A 142 16.42 -9.73 41.02
C ASP A 142 16.45 -8.84 39.79
N PRO A 143 17.15 -9.24 38.68
CA PRO A 143 17.07 -8.54 37.41
C PRO A 143 15.64 -8.54 36.86
N ILE A 144 15.17 -7.42 36.34
CA ILE A 144 13.88 -7.32 35.68
C ILE A 144 14.10 -7.52 34.18
N VAL A 145 13.58 -8.64 33.65
CA VAL A 145 13.73 -9.01 32.24
C VAL A 145 12.48 -8.61 31.50
N PHE A 146 12.65 -7.77 30.49
CA PHE A 146 11.58 -7.38 29.59
C PHE A 146 11.40 -8.40 28.48
N GLY A 147 10.16 -8.70 28.13
CA GLY A 147 9.78 -9.62 27.08
C GLY A 147 8.67 -9.04 26.19
N GLY A 148 8.46 -9.67 25.04
CA GLY A 148 7.43 -9.27 24.07
C GLY A 148 7.96 -9.26 22.64
N ALA A 149 7.21 -8.66 21.74
CA ALA A 149 7.54 -8.60 20.30
C ALA A 149 8.49 -7.43 19.93
N ALA A 150 9.06 -6.72 20.91
CA ALA A 150 9.97 -5.59 20.70
C ALA A 150 11.41 -6.07 20.45
N THR A 151 12.14 -5.33 19.62
CA THR A 151 13.59 -5.56 19.38
C THR A 151 14.49 -4.86 20.38
N SER A 152 13.95 -3.86 21.09
CA SER A 152 14.66 -3.10 22.12
C SER A 152 13.67 -2.50 23.11
N PHE A 153 14.17 -2.20 24.32
CA PHE A 153 13.40 -1.57 25.38
C PHE A 153 14.14 -0.34 25.91
N THR A 154 13.40 0.69 26.28
CA THR A 154 13.87 1.83 27.07
C THR A 154 12.95 1.98 28.26
N TRP A 155 13.51 2.37 29.40
CA TRP A 155 12.73 2.58 30.61
C TRP A 155 13.11 3.92 31.28
N THR A 156 12.18 4.46 32.03
CA THR A 156 12.39 5.65 32.88
C THR A 156 11.91 5.33 34.29
N ASN A 157 12.60 5.92 35.25
CA ASN A 157 12.30 5.83 36.68
C ASN A 157 12.04 7.23 37.21
N ASP A 158 10.87 7.48 37.76
CA ASP A 158 10.45 8.77 38.32
C ASP A 158 10.90 8.97 39.79
N ASN A 159 11.40 7.90 40.41
CA ASN A 159 11.91 7.95 41.77
C ASN A 159 13.29 7.29 41.90
N THR A 160 14.34 8.06 41.68
CA THR A 160 15.73 7.58 41.81
C THR A 160 16.12 7.24 43.23
N GLY A 161 15.32 7.67 44.22
CA GLY A 161 15.54 7.35 45.64
C GLY A 161 15.41 5.88 46.00
N ILE A 162 14.94 5.03 45.09
CA ILE A 162 14.89 3.59 45.27
C ILE A 162 16.22 2.87 44.97
N GLY A 163 17.27 3.59 44.58
CA GLY A 163 18.56 3.00 44.23
C GLY A 163 18.75 2.64 42.75
N LEU A 164 17.75 2.92 41.90
CA LEU A 164 17.81 2.73 40.45
C LEU A 164 17.99 4.07 39.75
N GLY A 165 18.81 4.14 38.68
CA GLY A 165 19.00 5.34 37.86
C GLY A 165 17.69 5.86 37.23
N ALA A 166 17.70 7.13 36.77
CA ALA A 166 16.51 7.77 36.20
C ALA A 166 16.02 7.17 34.86
N SER A 167 16.88 6.50 34.10
CA SER A 167 16.53 5.87 32.85
C SER A 167 17.58 4.85 32.40
N GLY A 168 17.21 4.00 31.48
CA GLY A 168 18.14 3.05 30.85
C GLY A 168 17.57 2.38 29.61
N SER A 169 18.33 1.44 29.07
CA SER A 169 17.95 0.62 27.92
C SER A 169 18.20 -0.86 28.20
N GLY A 170 17.45 -1.73 27.53
CA GLY A 170 17.46 -3.17 27.79
C GLY A 170 16.83 -3.52 29.14
N ASN A 171 17.16 -4.68 29.67
CA ASN A 171 16.69 -5.15 30.97
C ASN A 171 17.24 -4.28 32.12
N ILE A 172 16.51 -4.22 33.22
CA ILE A 172 17.01 -3.60 34.44
C ILE A 172 17.87 -4.60 35.18
N PRO A 173 19.17 -4.33 35.41
CA PRO A 173 20.01 -5.21 36.18
C PRO A 173 19.58 -5.21 37.66
N SER A 174 20.03 -6.19 38.42
CA SER A 174 19.86 -6.17 39.86
C SER A 174 20.48 -4.90 40.46
N PHE A 175 19.82 -4.31 41.45
CA PHE A 175 20.29 -3.13 42.18
C PHE A 175 19.94 -3.23 43.68
N THR A 176 20.61 -2.49 44.51
CA THR A 176 20.30 -2.44 45.93
C THR A 176 19.21 -1.40 46.18
N ALA A 177 18.10 -1.82 46.77
CA ALA A 177 16.99 -0.92 47.12
C ALA A 177 17.40 -0.01 48.32
N THR A 178 17.15 1.29 48.17
CA THR A 178 17.51 2.30 49.20
C THR A 178 16.29 2.96 49.84
#